data_0343dca31da27962e726e8ca9735b7db
#
_entry.id   0343dca31da27962e726e8ca9735b7db
#
_cell.length_a   1.000
_cell.length_b   1.000
_cell.length_c   1.000
_cell.angle_alpha   90.00
_cell.angle_beta   90.00
_cell.angle_gamma   90.00
#
_symmetry.space_group_name_H-M   'P 1'
#
loop_
_entity.id
_entity.type
_entity.pdbx_description
1 polymer ?
#
loop_
_entity_poly.entity_id
_entity_poly.type
_entity_poly.pdbx_seq_one_letter_code
_entity_poly.pdbx_strand_id
1 'polypeptide(L)'
;MKSPEAVWDFWSHSPESLHQVTILMSDRGIPLSFRHMHGFGSHTFKWVNAAGEVFFVKYHFKTNQGIKNLESQLAEEIAGKNPDFHIEDLHNAIENQEFPSWTLSVQIIPYADALTMKETLFDVTKTVSQKEYPLIEVGTMTLNRNPENYFAEVEQVTFSPGNFVPGIEASPDKLLQGRLFAYGDAHRHRVGANSHQLPINQAKAPVNNYQKDGNMRFNNGNSEINYEPNSYTETPKEDPTAKISSFEVEGNVGNYSYNQDHFTQANALYNLLPSEEKENLINNIAASLGQVKNQEIIARQIDLFTRVNPEYGARVAQAIKQQA
;
A
#
# COMPACT_ATOMS: atom_id res chain seq x y z
N MET A 1 -5.27 -14.48 -16.03
CA MET A 1 -4.35 -14.98 -17.06
C MET A 1 -3.03 -14.24 -16.88
N LYS A 2 -1.93 -14.96 -16.75
CA LYS A 2 -0.58 -14.36 -16.66
C LYS A 2 -0.04 -14.25 -18.09
N SER A 3 0.34 -13.05 -18.52
CA SER A 3 0.96 -12.80 -19.82
C SER A 3 2.31 -12.10 -19.60
N PRO A 4 3.43 -12.82 -19.67
CA PRO A 4 4.75 -12.19 -19.57
C PRO A 4 4.95 -11.06 -20.59
N GLU A 5 4.47 -11.25 -21.83
CA GLU A 5 4.51 -10.24 -22.89
C GLU A 5 3.89 -8.91 -22.44
N ALA A 6 2.64 -8.92 -21.96
CA ALA A 6 1.92 -7.73 -21.57
C ALA A 6 2.51 -7.06 -20.30
N VAL A 7 2.95 -7.88 -19.35
CA VAL A 7 3.54 -7.40 -18.08
C VAL A 7 4.87 -6.68 -18.34
N TRP A 8 5.78 -7.34 -19.07
CA TRP A 8 7.11 -6.77 -19.34
C TRP A 8 7.07 -5.62 -20.34
N ASP A 9 6.12 -5.63 -21.29
CA ASP A 9 5.90 -4.47 -22.16
C ASP A 9 5.51 -3.24 -21.33
N PHE A 10 4.51 -3.37 -20.45
CA PHE A 10 4.09 -2.29 -19.55
C PHE A 10 5.24 -1.82 -18.64
N TRP A 11 5.92 -2.73 -17.93
CA TRP A 11 6.98 -2.35 -17.00
C TRP A 11 8.17 -1.70 -17.70
N SER A 12 8.54 -2.16 -18.90
CA SER A 12 9.65 -1.57 -19.65
C SER A 12 9.37 -0.16 -20.18
N HIS A 13 8.08 0.26 -20.23
CA HIS A 13 7.67 1.62 -20.49
C HIS A 13 7.44 2.47 -19.23
N SER A 14 7.55 1.88 -18.05
CA SER A 14 7.23 2.49 -16.77
C SER A 14 8.42 2.40 -15.79
N PRO A 15 9.49 3.19 -16.00
CA PRO A 15 10.71 3.11 -15.18
C PRO A 15 10.46 3.41 -13.70
N GLU A 16 9.40 4.12 -13.32
CA GLU A 16 8.96 4.32 -11.95
C GLU A 16 8.61 3.02 -11.23
N SER A 17 8.38 1.94 -11.96
CA SER A 17 8.08 0.62 -11.40
C SER A 17 9.33 -0.16 -10.94
N LEU A 18 10.55 0.26 -11.30
CA LEU A 18 11.78 -0.52 -11.13
C LEU A 18 12.05 -0.96 -9.69
N HIS A 19 11.84 -0.07 -8.71
CA HIS A 19 12.00 -0.41 -7.31
C HIS A 19 11.03 -1.52 -6.89
N GLN A 20 9.74 -1.37 -7.24
CA GLN A 20 8.72 -2.36 -6.92
C GLN A 20 8.90 -3.67 -7.67
N VAL A 21 9.30 -3.63 -8.95
CA VAL A 21 9.60 -4.83 -9.75
C VAL A 21 10.77 -5.60 -9.15
N THR A 22 11.82 -4.91 -8.68
CA THR A 22 12.95 -5.55 -8.00
C THR A 22 12.50 -6.26 -6.70
N ILE A 23 11.62 -5.64 -5.90
CA ILE A 23 11.05 -6.31 -4.71
C ILE A 23 10.18 -7.50 -5.11
N LEU A 24 9.30 -7.34 -6.08
CA LEU A 24 8.34 -8.36 -6.51
C LEU A 24 9.04 -9.62 -7.04
N MET A 25 10.13 -9.43 -7.78
CA MET A 25 10.90 -10.53 -8.38
C MET A 25 11.95 -11.12 -7.44
N SER A 26 12.24 -10.47 -6.30
CA SER A 26 13.07 -11.02 -5.24
C SER A 26 12.32 -12.06 -4.40
N ASP A 27 13.02 -12.73 -3.49
CA ASP A 27 12.44 -13.69 -2.54
C ASP A 27 11.30 -13.09 -1.72
N ARG A 28 11.29 -11.76 -1.51
CA ARG A 28 10.22 -11.05 -0.83
C ARG A 28 8.88 -11.06 -1.58
N GLY A 29 8.86 -11.37 -2.87
CA GLY A 29 7.65 -11.55 -3.67
C GLY A 29 6.93 -12.88 -3.43
N ILE A 30 7.59 -13.85 -2.76
CA ILE A 30 7.08 -15.19 -2.46
C ILE A 30 7.26 -15.52 -0.96
N PRO A 31 6.65 -14.75 -0.05
CA PRO A 31 6.76 -15.01 1.38
C PRO A 31 6.21 -16.38 1.75
N LEU A 32 6.78 -16.98 2.82
CA LEU A 32 6.32 -18.28 3.33
C LEU A 32 4.85 -18.23 3.76
N SER A 33 4.42 -17.14 4.39
CA SER A 33 3.02 -16.90 4.75
C SER A 33 2.79 -15.41 5.01
N PHE A 34 1.54 -14.99 5.21
CA PHE A 34 1.20 -13.63 5.63
C PHE A 34 1.88 -13.22 6.94
N ARG A 35 2.13 -14.18 7.85
CA ARG A 35 2.80 -13.94 9.12
C ARG A 35 4.26 -13.51 8.97
N HIS A 36 4.90 -13.85 7.86
CA HIS A 36 6.31 -13.65 7.58
C HIS A 36 6.60 -12.50 6.62
N MET A 37 5.66 -11.59 6.43
CA MET A 37 5.83 -10.41 5.59
C MET A 37 5.58 -9.11 6.36
N HIS A 38 6.29 -8.05 5.96
CA HIS A 38 6.03 -6.71 6.45
C HIS A 38 4.82 -6.09 5.76
N GLY A 39 4.14 -5.18 6.47
CA GLY A 39 3.14 -4.30 5.89
C GLY A 39 3.63 -2.84 5.84
N PHE A 40 3.17 -2.10 4.84
CA PHE A 40 3.54 -0.71 4.66
C PHE A 40 2.31 0.13 4.30
N GLY A 41 2.23 1.32 4.87
CA GLY A 41 1.18 2.27 4.53
C GLY A 41 1.30 2.81 3.10
N SER A 42 2.48 2.70 2.49
CA SER A 42 2.89 3.18 1.16
C SER A 42 2.77 4.69 0.99
N HIS A 43 1.58 5.27 1.16
CA HIS A 43 1.35 6.70 1.12
C HIS A 43 2.02 7.46 2.26
N THR A 44 2.20 8.75 2.05
CA THR A 44 2.48 9.70 3.13
C THR A 44 1.16 10.26 3.64
N PHE A 45 0.97 10.26 4.96
CA PHE A 45 -0.17 10.88 5.63
C PHE A 45 0.29 12.10 6.42
N LYS A 46 -0.66 12.92 6.91
CA LYS A 46 -0.39 14.02 7.82
C LYS A 46 -0.81 13.66 9.24
N TRP A 47 -0.01 14.10 10.20
CA TRP A 47 -0.41 14.23 11.58
C TRP A 47 -0.50 15.70 11.95
N VAL A 48 -1.54 16.05 12.71
CA VAL A 48 -1.74 17.39 13.24
C VAL A 48 -1.95 17.26 14.75
N ASN A 49 -1.10 17.90 15.53
CA ASN A 49 -1.23 17.88 16.98
C ASN A 49 -2.25 18.93 17.48
N ALA A 50 -2.52 18.94 18.79
CA ALA A 50 -3.46 19.86 19.41
C ALA A 50 -3.07 21.35 19.27
N ALA A 51 -1.79 21.66 19.02
CA ALA A 51 -1.30 23.02 18.75
C ALA A 51 -1.47 23.42 17.27
N GLY A 52 -1.91 22.50 16.41
CA GLY A 52 -2.04 22.72 14.96
C GLY A 52 -0.74 22.54 14.18
N GLU A 53 0.30 22.01 14.81
CA GLU A 53 1.55 21.71 14.12
C GLU A 53 1.39 20.47 13.24
N VAL A 54 1.89 20.57 12.01
CA VAL A 54 1.77 19.54 10.97
C VAL A 54 3.07 18.77 10.81
N PHE A 55 2.95 17.44 10.76
CA PHE A 55 4.02 16.53 10.43
C PHE A 55 3.54 15.57 9.33
N PHE A 56 4.45 15.10 8.50
CA PHE A 56 4.15 14.03 7.55
C PHE A 56 4.63 12.69 8.08
N VAL A 57 3.88 11.62 7.78
CA VAL A 57 4.09 10.32 8.42
C VAL A 57 4.01 9.19 7.41
N LYS A 58 4.94 8.23 7.51
CA LYS A 58 4.84 6.92 6.85
C LYS A 58 4.73 5.81 7.88
N TYR A 59 3.81 4.86 7.64
CA TYR A 59 3.53 3.74 8.54
C TYR A 59 4.23 2.47 8.08
N HIS A 60 4.82 1.75 9.04
CA HIS A 60 5.52 0.49 8.82
C HIS A 60 5.03 -0.55 9.84
N PHE A 61 4.57 -1.70 9.35
CA PHE A 61 4.21 -2.85 10.16
C PHE A 61 5.29 -3.91 9.97
N LYS A 62 6.19 -4.04 10.94
CA LYS A 62 7.29 -5.01 10.90
C LYS A 62 6.89 -6.30 11.57
N THR A 63 6.89 -7.42 10.83
CA THR A 63 6.54 -8.72 11.41
C THR A 63 7.48 -9.12 12.52
N ASN A 64 6.92 -9.57 13.65
CA ASN A 64 7.68 -10.07 14.80
C ASN A 64 8.04 -11.57 14.65
N GLN A 65 7.48 -12.27 13.65
CA GLN A 65 7.76 -13.67 13.33
C GLN A 65 9.02 -13.84 12.48
N GLY A 66 9.64 -12.73 12.06
CA GLY A 66 10.76 -12.68 11.13
C GLY A 66 10.35 -12.92 9.68
N ILE A 67 11.21 -12.52 8.76
CA ILE A 67 11.03 -12.74 7.32
C ILE A 67 11.42 -14.18 7.00
N LYS A 68 10.53 -14.87 6.28
CA LYS A 68 10.77 -16.18 5.67
C LYS A 68 10.12 -16.21 4.31
N ASN A 69 10.82 -16.75 3.34
CA ASN A 69 10.37 -16.80 1.95
C ASN A 69 10.37 -18.25 1.46
N LEU A 70 9.60 -18.51 0.42
CA LEU A 70 9.58 -19.79 -0.29
C LEU A 70 10.67 -19.78 -1.38
N GLU A 71 11.10 -20.95 -1.80
CA GLU A 71 11.78 -21.12 -3.07
C GLU A 71 10.76 -21.04 -4.22
N SER A 72 11.17 -20.53 -5.39
CA SER A 72 10.28 -20.27 -6.52
C SER A 72 9.53 -21.51 -7.00
N GLN A 73 10.21 -22.66 -7.12
CA GLN A 73 9.59 -23.92 -7.53
C GLN A 73 8.54 -24.39 -6.53
N LEU A 74 8.86 -24.32 -5.23
CA LEU A 74 7.94 -24.70 -4.16
C LEU A 74 6.71 -23.77 -4.14
N ALA A 75 6.92 -22.46 -4.36
CA ALA A 75 5.82 -21.50 -4.44
C ALA A 75 4.85 -21.81 -5.58
N GLU A 76 5.35 -22.20 -6.76
CA GLU A 76 4.52 -22.62 -7.90
C GLU A 76 3.75 -23.91 -7.60
N GLU A 77 4.39 -24.89 -6.96
CA GLU A 77 3.74 -26.15 -6.58
C GLU A 77 2.62 -25.91 -5.57
N ILE A 78 2.87 -25.10 -4.54
CA ILE A 78 1.87 -24.74 -3.53
C ILE A 78 0.71 -23.99 -4.18
N ALA A 79 0.98 -23.00 -5.02
CA ALA A 79 -0.06 -22.22 -5.70
C ALA A 79 -0.95 -23.10 -6.59
N GLY A 80 -0.41 -24.17 -7.16
CA GLY A 80 -1.16 -25.13 -7.96
C GLY A 80 -1.96 -26.14 -7.15
N LYS A 81 -1.49 -26.54 -5.96
CA LYS A 81 -2.11 -27.56 -5.10
C LYS A 81 -3.08 -26.96 -4.08
N ASN A 82 -2.74 -25.80 -3.52
CA ASN A 82 -3.51 -25.14 -2.47
C ASN A 82 -3.45 -23.62 -2.67
N PRO A 83 -4.35 -23.02 -3.46
CA PRO A 83 -4.37 -21.58 -3.68
C PRO A 83 -4.68 -20.76 -2.42
N ASP A 84 -5.25 -21.37 -1.39
CA ASP A 84 -5.61 -20.74 -0.12
C ASP A 84 -4.55 -20.92 0.98
N PHE A 85 -3.38 -21.44 0.64
CA PHE A 85 -2.32 -21.79 1.59
C PHE A 85 -2.00 -20.69 2.61
N HIS A 86 -1.86 -19.44 2.18
CA HIS A 86 -1.54 -18.32 3.08
C HIS A 86 -2.70 -17.98 4.02
N ILE A 87 -3.95 -18.10 3.55
CA ILE A 87 -5.14 -17.88 4.38
C ILE A 87 -5.28 -18.99 5.39
N GLU A 88 -5.08 -20.24 4.97
CA GLU A 88 -5.12 -21.42 5.83
C GLU A 88 -4.06 -21.36 6.94
N ASP A 89 -2.80 -20.99 6.58
CA ASP A 89 -1.72 -20.81 7.55
C ASP A 89 -2.07 -19.76 8.61
N LEU A 90 -2.58 -18.60 8.19
CA LEU A 90 -2.97 -17.55 9.13
C LEU A 90 -4.13 -17.96 10.03
N HIS A 91 -5.17 -18.57 9.43
CA HIS A 91 -6.33 -19.03 10.18
C HIS A 91 -5.92 -20.08 11.25
N ASN A 92 -5.15 -21.09 10.85
CA ASN A 92 -4.72 -22.16 11.74
C ASN A 92 -3.78 -21.66 12.85
N ALA A 93 -2.90 -20.70 12.55
CA ALA A 93 -2.05 -20.09 13.57
C ALA A 93 -2.89 -19.41 14.67
N ILE A 94 -3.93 -18.69 14.28
CA ILE A 94 -4.83 -18.03 15.25
C ILE A 94 -5.64 -19.04 16.03
N GLU A 95 -6.19 -20.09 15.38
CA GLU A 95 -6.91 -21.17 16.08
C GLU A 95 -6.02 -21.91 17.11
N ASN A 96 -4.76 -22.12 16.75
CA ASN A 96 -3.77 -22.76 17.64
C ASN A 96 -3.20 -21.80 18.69
N GLN A 97 -3.69 -20.56 18.79
CA GLN A 97 -3.22 -19.52 19.71
C GLN A 97 -1.76 -19.08 19.46
N GLU A 98 -1.23 -19.34 18.28
CA GLU A 98 0.05 -18.84 17.79
C GLU A 98 -0.15 -17.44 17.19
N PHE A 99 -0.59 -16.48 17.99
CA PHE A 99 -1.04 -15.17 17.53
C PHE A 99 0.07 -14.38 16.85
N PRO A 100 -0.01 -14.15 15.53
CA PRO A 100 0.99 -13.36 14.83
C PRO A 100 0.85 -11.88 15.17
N SER A 101 2.00 -11.19 15.22
CA SER A 101 2.04 -9.79 15.59
C SER A 101 3.00 -9.00 14.72
N TRP A 102 2.77 -7.69 14.66
CA TRP A 102 3.61 -6.74 13.94
C TRP A 102 3.87 -5.52 14.83
N THR A 103 5.10 -5.08 14.87
CA THR A 103 5.46 -3.80 15.47
C THR A 103 5.06 -2.69 14.50
N LEU A 104 4.17 -1.80 14.95
CA LEU A 104 3.84 -0.57 14.22
C LEU A 104 4.90 0.48 14.51
N SER A 105 5.58 0.92 13.48
CA SER A 105 6.53 2.02 13.53
C SER A 105 6.14 3.12 12.55
N VAL A 106 6.58 4.33 12.83
CA VAL A 106 6.38 5.49 11.97
C VAL A 106 7.69 6.18 11.65
N GLN A 107 7.76 6.78 10.46
CA GLN A 107 8.75 7.81 10.14
C GLN A 107 8.02 9.15 10.23
N ILE A 108 8.58 10.10 11.00
CA ILE A 108 8.02 11.45 11.16
C ILE A 108 8.89 12.42 10.39
N ILE A 109 8.30 13.12 9.45
CA ILE A 109 8.97 14.12 8.61
C ILE A 109 8.41 15.50 8.97
N PRO A 110 9.23 16.43 9.51
CA PRO A 110 8.82 17.80 9.80
C PRO A 110 8.27 18.50 8.54
N TYR A 111 7.31 19.40 8.73
CA TYR A 111 6.70 20.14 7.63
C TYR A 111 7.72 20.89 6.76
N ALA A 112 8.71 21.52 7.39
CA ALA A 112 9.75 22.26 6.67
C ALA A 112 10.58 21.36 5.74
N ASP A 113 10.93 20.15 6.20
CA ASP A 113 11.66 19.17 5.40
C ASP A 113 10.82 18.66 4.23
N ALA A 114 9.53 18.45 4.48
CA ALA A 114 8.59 18.00 3.45
C ALA A 114 8.50 18.99 2.27
N LEU A 115 8.63 20.28 2.51
CA LEU A 115 8.62 21.30 1.44
C LEU A 115 9.81 21.14 0.49
N THR A 116 10.96 20.66 0.99
CA THR A 116 12.18 20.48 0.20
C THR A 116 12.21 19.17 -0.58
N MET A 117 11.45 18.17 -0.14
CA MET A 117 11.41 16.83 -0.72
C MET A 117 10.03 16.41 -1.23
N LYS A 118 9.13 17.36 -1.47
CA LYS A 118 7.72 17.10 -1.80
C LYS A 118 7.52 16.16 -3.00
N GLU A 119 8.39 16.25 -4.02
CA GLU A 119 8.32 15.40 -5.20
C GLU A 119 8.62 13.92 -4.91
N THR A 120 9.50 13.65 -3.95
CA THR A 120 9.83 12.30 -3.51
C THR A 120 8.88 11.82 -2.42
N LEU A 121 8.54 12.69 -1.46
CA LEU A 121 7.72 12.35 -0.30
C LEU A 121 6.28 11.98 -0.69
N PHE A 122 5.72 12.68 -1.69
CA PHE A 122 4.35 12.47 -2.14
C PHE A 122 4.25 11.59 -3.41
N ASP A 123 5.35 10.99 -3.82
CA ASP A 123 5.39 9.95 -4.84
C ASP A 123 5.37 8.57 -4.18
N VAL A 124 4.29 7.82 -4.37
CA VAL A 124 4.10 6.48 -3.77
C VAL A 124 5.11 5.45 -4.29
N THR A 125 5.79 5.73 -5.41
CA THR A 125 6.86 4.86 -5.95
C THR A 125 8.20 5.04 -5.24
N LYS A 126 8.30 6.01 -4.32
CA LYS A 126 9.51 6.36 -3.60
C LYS A 126 9.43 5.98 -2.12
N THR A 127 10.59 5.73 -1.53
CA THR A 127 10.75 5.47 -0.10
C THR A 127 11.45 6.64 0.58
N VAL A 128 11.29 6.74 1.90
CA VAL A 128 11.99 7.73 2.74
C VAL A 128 13.13 7.01 3.46
N SER A 129 14.32 7.62 3.46
CA SER A 129 15.51 7.09 4.10
C SER A 129 15.31 6.88 5.60
N GLN A 130 15.46 5.64 6.09
CA GLN A 130 15.40 5.33 7.52
C GLN A 130 16.64 5.83 8.29
N LYS A 131 17.72 6.17 7.58
CA LYS A 131 18.90 6.79 8.19
C LYS A 131 18.65 8.26 8.54
N GLU A 132 17.89 8.96 7.70
CA GLU A 132 17.56 10.38 7.89
C GLU A 132 16.33 10.55 8.78
N TYR A 133 15.32 9.71 8.59
CA TYR A 133 14.09 9.67 9.38
C TYR A 133 13.93 8.26 9.97
N PRO A 134 14.48 8.02 11.17
CA PRO A 134 14.46 6.70 11.81
C PRO A 134 13.03 6.22 12.10
N LEU A 135 12.88 4.90 12.16
CA LEU A 135 11.64 4.28 12.61
C LEU A 135 11.46 4.50 14.12
N ILE A 136 10.28 4.99 14.49
CA ILE A 136 9.85 5.19 15.89
C ILE A 136 8.74 4.19 16.15
N GLU A 137 8.92 3.28 17.09
CA GLU A 137 7.90 2.33 17.50
C GLU A 137 6.76 3.03 18.24
N VAL A 138 5.53 2.76 17.83
CA VAL A 138 4.33 3.39 18.42
C VAL A 138 3.33 2.36 18.96
N GLY A 139 3.48 1.08 18.64
CA GLY A 139 2.60 0.04 19.15
C GLY A 139 2.79 -1.32 18.49
N THR A 140 1.96 -2.27 18.89
CA THR A 140 1.95 -3.63 18.35
C THR A 140 0.55 -3.99 17.86
N MET A 141 0.45 -4.51 16.65
CA MET A 141 -0.76 -5.13 16.12
C MET A 141 -0.66 -6.64 16.32
N THR A 142 -1.65 -7.24 16.94
CA THR A 142 -1.74 -8.69 17.13
C THR A 142 -3.04 -9.22 16.56
N LEU A 143 -2.98 -10.26 15.72
CA LEU A 143 -4.15 -10.96 15.21
C LEU A 143 -4.45 -12.15 16.12
N ASN A 144 -5.51 -12.06 16.92
CA ASN A 144 -5.83 -13.01 17.98
C ASN A 144 -7.24 -13.57 17.93
N ARG A 145 -7.98 -13.33 16.85
CA ARG A 145 -9.33 -13.85 16.63
C ARG A 145 -9.60 -14.05 15.14
N ASN A 146 -10.08 -15.22 14.78
CA ASN A 146 -10.64 -15.48 13.47
C ASN A 146 -12.06 -14.89 13.32
N PRO A 147 -12.55 -14.60 12.12
CA PRO A 147 -13.96 -14.26 11.91
C PRO A 147 -14.86 -15.47 12.25
N GLU A 148 -16.02 -15.21 12.83
CA GLU A 148 -17.06 -16.23 13.06
C GLU A 148 -17.89 -16.49 11.81
N ASN A 149 -18.09 -15.43 11.01
CA ASN A 149 -18.82 -15.50 9.75
C ASN A 149 -18.04 -14.77 8.66
N TYR A 150 -17.48 -15.53 7.73
CA TYR A 150 -16.63 -14.98 6.67
C TYR A 150 -17.36 -13.96 5.79
N PHE A 151 -18.62 -14.22 5.43
CA PHE A 151 -19.41 -13.27 4.64
C PHE A 151 -19.64 -11.95 5.40
N ALA A 152 -20.10 -12.02 6.64
CA ALA A 152 -20.45 -10.83 7.41
C ALA A 152 -19.22 -9.99 7.81
N GLU A 153 -18.10 -10.64 8.15
CA GLU A 153 -16.95 -9.97 8.76
C GLU A 153 -15.77 -9.77 7.79
N VAL A 154 -15.71 -10.49 6.66
CA VAL A 154 -14.63 -10.40 5.68
C VAL A 154 -15.13 -9.91 4.33
N GLU A 155 -16.14 -10.56 3.73
CA GLU A 155 -16.60 -10.16 2.39
C GLU A 155 -17.30 -8.80 2.39
N GLN A 156 -18.00 -8.43 3.46
CA GLN A 156 -18.71 -7.16 3.58
C GLN A 156 -17.86 -6.02 4.16
N VAL A 157 -16.62 -6.29 4.57
CA VAL A 157 -15.75 -5.23 5.11
C VAL A 157 -15.38 -4.21 4.04
N THR A 158 -15.38 -2.92 4.43
CA THR A 158 -15.09 -1.80 3.56
C THR A 158 -13.98 -0.92 4.15
N PHE A 159 -12.73 -1.26 3.87
CA PHE A 159 -11.61 -0.38 4.23
C PHE A 159 -11.54 0.80 3.27
N SER A 160 -11.38 1.99 3.81
CA SER A 160 -11.20 3.22 3.02
C SER A 160 -10.07 4.06 3.59
N PRO A 161 -9.15 4.56 2.75
CA PRO A 161 -8.10 5.49 3.20
C PRO A 161 -8.68 6.86 3.63
N GLY A 162 -9.97 7.11 3.41
CA GLY A 162 -10.68 8.30 3.86
C GLY A 162 -11.24 8.19 5.29
N ASN A 163 -11.15 7.03 5.94
CA ASN A 163 -11.63 6.84 7.32
C ASN A 163 -10.57 7.32 8.31
N PHE A 164 -10.47 8.64 8.46
CA PHE A 164 -9.54 9.27 9.39
C PHE A 164 -10.12 9.39 10.79
N VAL A 165 -9.22 9.52 11.76
CA VAL A 165 -9.53 9.97 13.12
C VAL A 165 -8.95 11.37 13.33
N PRO A 166 -9.44 12.16 14.31
CA PRO A 166 -8.88 13.48 14.59
C PRO A 166 -7.37 13.43 14.75
N GLY A 167 -6.64 14.36 14.12
CA GLY A 167 -5.19 14.41 14.10
C GLY A 167 -4.51 13.61 13.01
N ILE A 168 -5.25 12.81 12.22
CA ILE A 168 -4.72 12.14 11.02
C ILE A 168 -5.46 12.67 9.79
N GLU A 169 -4.71 13.09 8.78
CA GLU A 169 -5.24 13.68 7.56
C GLU A 169 -4.55 13.13 6.29
N ALA A 170 -5.18 13.35 5.14
CA ALA A 170 -4.57 13.05 3.85
C ALA A 170 -3.44 14.04 3.54
N SER A 171 -2.42 13.56 2.86
CA SER A 171 -1.36 14.37 2.28
C SER A 171 -1.65 14.72 0.81
N PRO A 172 -0.84 15.57 0.15
CA PRO A 172 -0.92 15.85 -1.28
C PRO A 172 -0.48 14.70 -2.21
N ASP A 173 -0.18 13.50 -1.68
CA ASP A 173 0.09 12.31 -2.48
C ASP A 173 -1.05 12.09 -3.48
N LYS A 174 -0.74 12.16 -4.78
CA LYS A 174 -1.74 12.15 -5.87
C LYS A 174 -2.53 10.84 -5.93
N LEU A 175 -1.85 9.70 -5.69
CA LEU A 175 -2.52 8.42 -5.66
C LEU A 175 -3.44 8.30 -4.44
N LEU A 176 -3.01 8.79 -3.27
CA LEU A 176 -3.87 8.86 -2.09
C LEU A 176 -5.13 9.70 -2.38
N GLN A 177 -4.98 10.89 -2.96
CA GLN A 177 -6.12 11.74 -3.32
C GLN A 177 -7.09 11.03 -4.27
N GLY A 178 -6.60 10.32 -5.27
CA GLY A 178 -7.44 9.49 -6.14
C GLY A 178 -8.14 8.36 -5.39
N ARG A 179 -7.48 7.73 -4.44
CA ARG A 179 -8.03 6.65 -3.60
C ARG A 179 -9.12 7.15 -2.64
N LEU A 180 -8.98 8.36 -2.08
CA LEU A 180 -10.02 8.96 -1.24
C LEU A 180 -11.36 9.06 -1.96
N PHE A 181 -11.33 9.37 -3.25
CA PHE A 181 -12.52 9.42 -4.10
C PHE A 181 -13.01 8.01 -4.51
N ALA A 182 -12.10 7.16 -4.98
CA ALA A 182 -12.43 5.88 -5.60
C ALA A 182 -13.07 4.87 -4.64
N TYR A 183 -12.60 4.79 -3.39
CA TYR A 183 -13.07 3.77 -2.44
C TYR A 183 -14.53 3.98 -2.03
N GLY A 184 -14.97 5.21 -1.83
CA GLY A 184 -16.37 5.50 -1.53
C GLY A 184 -17.32 5.04 -2.64
N ASP A 185 -16.93 5.22 -3.89
CA ASP A 185 -17.69 4.75 -5.05
C ASP A 185 -17.69 3.23 -5.17
N ALA A 186 -16.51 2.63 -5.09
CA ALA A 186 -16.35 1.17 -5.17
C ALA A 186 -17.17 0.43 -4.11
N HIS A 187 -17.21 0.94 -2.88
CA HIS A 187 -17.97 0.31 -1.80
C HIS A 187 -19.48 0.45 -1.96
N ARG A 188 -19.96 1.57 -2.48
CA ARG A 188 -21.39 1.72 -2.84
C ARG A 188 -21.81 0.71 -3.89
N HIS A 189 -20.95 0.45 -4.87
CA HIS A 189 -21.18 -0.56 -5.92
C HIS A 189 -21.10 -1.99 -5.38
N ARG A 190 -20.03 -2.33 -4.64
CA ARG A 190 -19.75 -3.70 -4.20
C ARG A 190 -20.67 -4.17 -3.07
N VAL A 191 -20.95 -3.32 -2.09
CA VAL A 191 -21.66 -3.69 -0.86
C VAL A 191 -23.03 -3.00 -0.77
N GLY A 192 -23.14 -1.73 -1.14
CA GLY A 192 -24.37 -0.98 -1.13
C GLY A 192 -24.23 0.42 -0.52
N ALA A 193 -25.23 1.26 -0.76
CA ALA A 193 -25.24 2.68 -0.37
C ALA A 193 -25.03 2.92 1.13
N ASN A 194 -25.51 2.00 1.98
CA ASN A 194 -25.44 2.09 3.43
C ASN A 194 -24.40 1.12 4.04
N SER A 195 -23.35 0.77 3.30
CA SER A 195 -22.29 -0.13 3.76
C SER A 195 -21.64 0.27 5.09
N HIS A 196 -21.57 1.57 5.38
CA HIS A 196 -21.07 2.13 6.64
C HIS A 196 -21.92 1.81 7.87
N GLN A 197 -23.15 1.31 7.70
CA GLN A 197 -24.04 0.89 8.80
C GLN A 197 -23.91 -0.59 9.15
N LEU A 198 -23.23 -1.37 8.33
CA LEU A 198 -22.98 -2.78 8.65
C LEU A 198 -22.11 -2.89 9.92
N PRO A 199 -22.41 -3.85 10.81
CA PRO A 199 -21.67 -3.98 12.08
C PRO A 199 -20.15 -4.02 11.93
N ILE A 200 -19.66 -4.65 10.87
CA ILE A 200 -18.19 -4.75 10.58
C ILE A 200 -17.59 -3.40 10.18
N ASN A 201 -18.38 -2.51 9.56
CA ASN A 201 -17.91 -1.23 9.01
C ASN A 201 -18.30 -0.04 9.90
N GLN A 202 -19.24 -0.25 10.81
CA GLN A 202 -19.78 0.83 11.63
C GLN A 202 -18.69 1.38 12.56
N ALA A 203 -18.59 2.71 12.64
CA ALA A 203 -17.77 3.37 13.64
C ALA A 203 -18.24 2.98 15.05
N LYS A 204 -17.29 2.67 15.94
CA LYS A 204 -17.61 2.35 17.35
C LYS A 204 -17.95 3.60 18.16
N ALA A 205 -17.38 4.75 17.79
CA ALA A 205 -17.73 6.04 18.36
C ALA A 205 -18.95 6.63 17.65
N PRO A 206 -19.79 7.43 18.34
CA PRO A 206 -20.86 8.16 17.70
C PRO A 206 -20.32 9.08 16.58
N VAL A 207 -20.93 9.01 15.41
CA VAL A 207 -20.61 9.88 14.26
C VAL A 207 -21.85 10.68 13.89
N ASN A 208 -21.75 11.99 14.05
CA ASN A 208 -22.81 12.90 13.60
C ASN A 208 -22.66 13.15 12.10
N ASN A 209 -23.74 12.92 11.36
CA ASN A 209 -23.78 13.20 9.92
C ASN A 209 -25.20 13.43 9.46
N TYR A 210 -25.36 13.96 8.24
CA TYR A 210 -26.66 14.21 7.62
C TYR A 210 -27.11 13.10 6.65
N GLN A 211 -26.43 11.96 6.63
CA GLN A 211 -26.80 10.86 5.75
C GLN A 211 -28.09 10.20 6.24
N LYS A 212 -29.07 10.10 5.36
CA LYS A 212 -30.33 9.42 5.61
C LYS A 212 -30.88 8.80 4.32
N ASP A 213 -31.84 7.90 4.49
CA ASP A 213 -32.53 7.20 3.42
C ASP A 213 -31.63 6.29 2.56
N GLY A 214 -32.13 5.80 1.47
CA GLY A 214 -31.45 4.88 0.56
C GLY A 214 -31.66 3.40 0.91
N ASN A 215 -31.18 2.54 0.03
CA ASN A 215 -31.44 1.10 0.12
C ASN A 215 -30.94 0.51 1.45
N MET A 216 -31.80 -0.29 2.08
CA MET A 216 -31.54 -1.00 3.33
C MET A 216 -31.14 -0.09 4.52
N ARG A 217 -31.46 1.18 4.46
CA ARG A 217 -31.29 2.09 5.58
C ARG A 217 -32.31 1.74 6.69
N PHE A 218 -31.81 1.50 7.92
CA PHE A 218 -32.68 1.15 9.05
C PHE A 218 -32.58 2.17 10.19
N ASN A 219 -31.54 2.99 10.19
CA ASN A 219 -31.30 3.97 11.25
C ASN A 219 -31.09 5.35 10.62
N ASN A 220 -32.16 6.14 10.59
CA ASN A 220 -32.14 7.52 10.15
C ASN A 220 -32.18 8.49 11.33
N GLY A 221 -31.45 9.59 11.21
CA GLY A 221 -31.65 10.72 12.12
C GLY A 221 -33.07 11.33 11.99
N ASN A 222 -33.56 11.89 13.05
CA ASN A 222 -34.93 12.46 13.10
C ASN A 222 -35.00 13.90 12.57
N SER A 223 -33.93 14.49 12.11
CA SER A 223 -33.92 15.87 11.61
C SER A 223 -34.37 15.92 10.16
N GLU A 224 -35.32 16.86 9.88
CA GLU A 224 -35.68 17.22 8.50
C GLU A 224 -34.59 18.04 7.82
N ILE A 225 -33.72 18.71 8.61
CA ILE A 225 -32.63 19.53 8.13
C ILE A 225 -31.42 18.65 7.90
N ASN A 226 -30.83 18.73 6.69
CA ASN A 226 -29.70 17.92 6.23
C ASN A 226 -28.56 18.76 5.62
N TYR A 227 -28.44 19.99 6.03
CA TYR A 227 -27.42 20.94 5.56
C TYR A 227 -26.87 21.78 6.70
N GLU A 228 -25.67 22.30 6.52
CA GLU A 228 -24.97 23.19 7.45
C GLU A 228 -24.38 24.36 6.64
N PRO A 229 -24.38 25.62 7.12
CA PRO A 229 -24.99 26.05 8.38
C PRO A 229 -26.54 26.13 8.28
N ASN A 230 -27.22 25.94 9.41
CA ASN A 230 -28.68 26.12 9.49
C ASN A 230 -29.06 26.85 10.79
N SER A 231 -30.31 27.29 10.87
CA SER A 231 -30.89 28.03 12.02
C SER A 231 -31.77 27.17 12.94
N TYR A 232 -31.93 25.90 12.64
CA TYR A 232 -32.95 25.04 13.27
C TYR A 232 -32.38 24.03 14.26
N THR A 233 -31.15 23.62 14.05
CA THR A 233 -30.50 22.60 14.88
C THR A 233 -29.13 23.09 15.36
N GLU A 234 -28.78 22.70 16.59
CA GLU A 234 -27.45 22.95 17.12
C GLU A 234 -26.47 21.80 16.80
N THR A 235 -27.03 20.67 16.39
CA THR A 235 -26.25 19.44 16.07
C THR A 235 -26.86 18.77 14.82
N PRO A 236 -26.05 18.10 14.01
CA PRO A 236 -24.60 18.03 14.14
C PRO A 236 -23.92 19.37 13.82
N LYS A 237 -22.81 19.66 14.48
CA LYS A 237 -21.91 20.77 14.16
C LYS A 237 -20.54 20.22 13.79
N GLU A 238 -19.85 20.95 12.93
CA GLU A 238 -18.45 20.65 12.66
C GLU A 238 -17.61 20.77 13.94
N ASP A 239 -16.82 19.75 14.25
CA ASP A 239 -15.90 19.79 15.40
C ASP A 239 -14.78 20.79 15.12
N PRO A 240 -14.65 21.88 15.91
CA PRO A 240 -13.64 22.89 15.68
C PRO A 240 -12.21 22.36 15.87
N THR A 241 -12.06 21.22 16.54
CA THR A 241 -10.74 20.57 16.73
C THR A 241 -10.37 19.68 15.54
N ALA A 242 -11.31 19.34 14.66
CA ALA A 242 -11.11 18.52 13.49
C ALA A 242 -10.91 19.33 12.20
N LYS A 243 -10.46 20.59 12.32
CA LYS A 243 -10.16 21.43 11.15
C LYS A 243 -9.06 20.79 10.31
N ILE A 244 -9.35 20.62 9.02
CA ILE A 244 -8.35 20.15 8.04
C ILE A 244 -7.29 21.25 7.87
N SER A 245 -6.03 20.88 8.07
CA SER A 245 -4.91 21.80 7.86
C SER A 245 -4.72 22.08 6.38
N SER A 246 -4.43 23.35 6.02
CA SER A 246 -4.13 23.70 4.64
C SER A 246 -2.73 23.21 4.23
N PHE A 247 -2.58 22.89 2.96
CA PHE A 247 -1.29 22.64 2.32
C PHE A 247 -1.25 23.44 1.02
N GLU A 248 -0.21 24.26 0.87
CA GLU A 248 -0.03 25.05 -0.35
C GLU A 248 0.43 24.15 -1.51
N VAL A 249 -0.28 24.22 -2.63
CA VAL A 249 0.08 23.54 -3.86
C VAL A 249 0.27 24.52 -4.99
N GLU A 250 1.39 24.38 -5.70
CA GLU A 250 1.69 25.06 -6.93
C GLU A 250 1.73 24.07 -8.09
N GLY A 251 1.24 24.42 -9.26
CA GLY A 251 1.33 23.56 -10.43
C GLY A 251 0.34 23.91 -11.52
N ASN A 252 0.46 23.22 -12.65
CA ASN A 252 -0.44 23.35 -13.78
C ASN A 252 -1.45 22.20 -13.79
N VAL A 253 -2.68 22.48 -14.18
CA VAL A 253 -3.67 21.44 -14.49
C VAL A 253 -3.34 20.87 -15.87
N GLY A 254 -3.05 19.58 -15.93
CA GLY A 254 -2.69 18.89 -17.17
C GLY A 254 -2.20 17.47 -16.91
N ASN A 255 -1.64 16.86 -17.94
CA ASN A 255 -1.02 15.55 -17.79
C ASN A 255 0.22 15.66 -16.90
N TYR A 256 0.30 14.76 -15.93
CA TYR A 256 1.47 14.65 -15.08
C TYR A 256 2.60 13.96 -15.84
N SER A 257 3.77 14.59 -15.93
CA SER A 257 4.96 13.91 -16.43
C SER A 257 5.87 13.56 -15.28
N TYR A 258 6.22 12.28 -15.18
CA TYR A 258 7.24 11.79 -14.26
C TYR A 258 8.63 12.15 -14.81
N ASN A 259 9.21 13.22 -14.32
CA ASN A 259 10.58 13.61 -14.66
C ASN A 259 11.49 13.47 -13.41
N GLN A 260 11.45 12.30 -12.78
CA GLN A 260 12.15 12.04 -11.53
C GLN A 260 13.19 10.94 -11.69
N ASP A 261 14.10 10.84 -10.71
CA ASP A 261 15.03 9.73 -10.60
C ASP A 261 14.29 8.45 -10.18
N HIS A 262 14.29 7.45 -11.05
CA HIS A 262 13.69 6.14 -10.82
C HIS A 262 14.74 5.06 -10.55
N PHE A 263 16.04 5.39 -10.58
CA PHE A 263 17.14 4.42 -10.58
C PHE A 263 17.87 4.35 -9.25
N THR A 264 18.12 5.47 -8.58
CA THR A 264 18.93 5.52 -7.35
C THR A 264 18.39 4.65 -6.25
N GLN A 265 17.08 4.67 -5.96
CA GLN A 265 16.48 3.85 -4.91
C GLN A 265 16.44 2.36 -5.30
N ALA A 266 16.19 2.03 -6.57
CA ALA A 266 16.27 0.67 -7.07
C ALA A 266 17.70 0.11 -6.98
N ASN A 267 18.71 0.93 -7.28
CA ASN A 267 20.12 0.55 -7.10
C ASN A 267 20.48 0.33 -5.62
N ALA A 268 20.02 1.20 -4.74
CA ALA A 268 20.25 1.03 -3.31
C ALA A 268 19.64 -0.29 -2.80
N LEU A 269 18.43 -0.63 -3.24
CA LEU A 269 17.79 -1.90 -2.93
C LEU A 269 18.60 -3.09 -3.45
N TYR A 270 19.01 -3.08 -4.74
CA TYR A 270 19.80 -4.15 -5.33
C TYR A 270 21.10 -4.38 -4.57
N ASN A 271 21.78 -3.31 -4.16
CA ASN A 271 23.05 -3.40 -3.43
C ASN A 271 22.89 -3.94 -2.00
N LEU A 272 21.73 -3.77 -1.38
CA LEU A 272 21.42 -4.30 -0.04
C LEU A 272 21.15 -5.80 -0.02
N LEU A 273 20.78 -6.40 -1.17
CA LEU A 273 20.50 -7.83 -1.25
C LEU A 273 21.78 -8.66 -1.04
N PRO A 274 21.74 -9.71 -0.20
CA PRO A 274 22.79 -10.73 -0.14
C PRO A 274 23.04 -11.39 -1.50
N SER A 275 24.19 -12.02 -1.68
CA SER A 275 24.56 -12.63 -2.96
C SER A 275 23.58 -13.70 -3.42
N GLU A 276 23.08 -14.52 -2.50
CA GLU A 276 22.07 -15.56 -2.77
C GLU A 276 20.74 -14.94 -3.23
N GLU A 277 20.24 -13.93 -2.53
CA GLU A 277 18.99 -13.23 -2.92
C GLU A 277 19.13 -12.50 -4.26
N LYS A 278 20.33 -11.98 -4.59
CA LYS A 278 20.61 -11.43 -5.93
C LYS A 278 20.55 -12.52 -7.01
N GLU A 279 21.06 -13.71 -6.74
CA GLU A 279 20.98 -14.83 -7.68
C GLU A 279 19.53 -15.25 -7.91
N ASN A 280 18.76 -15.40 -6.85
CA ASN A 280 17.33 -15.72 -6.93
C ASN A 280 16.57 -14.66 -7.73
N LEU A 281 16.78 -13.37 -7.46
CA LEU A 281 16.22 -12.26 -8.21
C LEU A 281 16.51 -12.36 -9.71
N ILE A 282 17.77 -12.59 -10.09
CA ILE A 282 18.21 -12.71 -11.48
C ILE A 282 17.53 -13.89 -12.16
N ASN A 283 17.48 -15.04 -11.50
CA ASN A 283 16.86 -16.25 -12.02
C ASN A 283 15.35 -16.09 -12.18
N ASN A 284 14.67 -15.49 -11.23
CA ASN A 284 13.23 -15.21 -11.30
C ASN A 284 12.87 -14.26 -12.45
N ILE A 285 13.68 -13.20 -12.65
CA ILE A 285 13.51 -12.28 -13.77
C ILE A 285 13.75 -13.02 -15.09
N ALA A 286 14.85 -13.77 -15.20
CA ALA A 286 15.19 -14.47 -16.43
C ALA A 286 14.12 -15.51 -16.81
N ALA A 287 13.60 -16.25 -15.84
CA ALA A 287 12.52 -17.22 -16.06
C ALA A 287 11.22 -16.59 -16.57
N SER A 288 10.95 -15.34 -16.16
CA SER A 288 9.73 -14.61 -16.60
C SER A 288 9.98 -13.82 -17.89
N LEU A 289 11.01 -12.98 -17.93
CA LEU A 289 11.35 -12.12 -19.08
C LEU A 289 11.80 -12.94 -20.29
N GLY A 290 12.44 -14.08 -20.06
CA GLY A 290 12.84 -15.02 -21.14
C GLY A 290 11.67 -15.64 -21.91
N GLN A 291 10.45 -15.61 -21.36
CA GLN A 291 9.25 -16.07 -22.06
C GLN A 291 8.70 -15.05 -23.07
N VAL A 292 9.18 -13.81 -23.05
CA VAL A 292 8.77 -12.73 -23.94
C VAL A 292 9.35 -12.98 -25.34
N LYS A 293 8.49 -12.92 -26.36
CA LYS A 293 8.87 -13.15 -27.76
C LYS A 293 9.41 -11.91 -28.45
N ASN A 294 8.89 -10.74 -28.07
CA ASN A 294 9.32 -9.47 -28.64
C ASN A 294 10.68 -9.04 -28.06
N GLN A 295 11.72 -9.10 -28.89
CA GLN A 295 13.10 -8.77 -28.50
C GLN A 295 13.28 -7.30 -28.11
N GLU A 296 12.44 -6.39 -28.60
CA GLU A 296 12.50 -4.97 -28.24
C GLU A 296 12.11 -4.76 -26.77
N ILE A 297 11.12 -5.53 -26.27
CA ILE A 297 10.71 -5.49 -24.85
C ILE A 297 11.87 -5.95 -23.96
N ILE A 298 12.48 -7.08 -24.31
CA ILE A 298 13.62 -7.64 -23.57
C ILE A 298 14.77 -6.63 -23.55
N ALA A 299 15.13 -6.08 -24.70
CA ALA A 299 16.24 -5.11 -24.81
C ALA A 299 15.96 -3.85 -23.97
N ARG A 300 14.75 -3.29 -24.03
CA ARG A 300 14.34 -2.10 -23.27
C ARG A 300 14.38 -2.38 -21.76
N GLN A 301 13.90 -3.54 -21.29
CA GLN A 301 13.93 -3.87 -19.89
C GLN A 301 15.36 -4.12 -19.37
N ILE A 302 16.23 -4.75 -20.16
CA ILE A 302 17.66 -4.92 -19.82
C ILE A 302 18.36 -3.56 -19.74
N ASP A 303 18.05 -2.61 -20.65
CA ASP A 303 18.58 -1.25 -20.57
C ASP A 303 18.17 -0.57 -19.25
N LEU A 304 16.90 -0.67 -18.84
CA LEU A 304 16.44 -0.13 -17.57
C LEU A 304 17.19 -0.75 -16.38
N PHE A 305 17.37 -2.07 -16.32
CA PHE A 305 18.15 -2.71 -15.27
C PHE A 305 19.62 -2.31 -15.29
N THR A 306 20.20 -2.09 -16.49
CA THR A 306 21.57 -1.63 -16.64
C THR A 306 21.75 -0.20 -16.10
N ARG A 307 20.76 0.66 -16.31
CA ARG A 307 20.71 2.03 -15.76
C ARG A 307 20.53 2.02 -14.24
N VAL A 308 19.83 1.03 -13.67
CA VAL A 308 19.78 0.82 -12.22
C VAL A 308 21.18 0.45 -11.71
N ASN A 309 21.77 -0.61 -12.28
CA ASN A 309 23.12 -1.10 -11.95
C ASN A 309 23.68 -1.91 -13.12
N PRO A 310 24.87 -1.59 -13.64
CA PRO A 310 25.46 -2.32 -14.75
C PRO A 310 25.59 -3.84 -14.52
N GLU A 311 25.93 -4.25 -13.30
CA GLU A 311 25.98 -5.67 -12.92
C GLU A 311 24.60 -6.32 -13.01
N TYR A 312 23.56 -5.65 -12.53
CA TYR A 312 22.18 -6.13 -12.55
C TYR A 312 21.72 -6.44 -13.98
N GLY A 313 21.85 -5.46 -14.89
CA GLY A 313 21.48 -5.66 -16.29
C GLY A 313 22.28 -6.73 -17.00
N ALA A 314 23.60 -6.78 -16.78
CA ALA A 314 24.49 -7.78 -17.40
C ALA A 314 24.14 -9.20 -16.93
N ARG A 315 23.88 -9.40 -15.63
CA ARG A 315 23.49 -10.70 -15.07
C ARG A 315 22.16 -11.20 -15.60
N VAL A 316 21.14 -10.32 -15.68
CA VAL A 316 19.84 -10.67 -16.28
C VAL A 316 19.99 -11.07 -17.74
N ALA A 317 20.73 -10.29 -18.53
CA ALA A 317 20.98 -10.60 -19.94
C ALA A 317 21.71 -11.94 -20.14
N GLN A 318 22.66 -12.26 -19.26
CA GLN A 318 23.36 -13.54 -19.28
C GLN A 318 22.44 -14.72 -18.92
N ALA A 319 21.65 -14.57 -17.86
CA ALA A 319 20.75 -15.62 -17.39
C ALA A 319 19.66 -15.97 -18.43
N ILE A 320 19.10 -14.99 -19.14
CA ILE A 320 18.16 -15.22 -20.23
C ILE A 320 18.82 -16.07 -21.34
N LYS A 321 20.06 -15.78 -21.72
CA LYS A 321 20.80 -16.54 -22.75
C LYS A 321 21.09 -17.99 -22.33
N GLN A 322 21.21 -18.26 -21.05
CA GLN A 322 21.47 -19.61 -20.52
C GLN A 322 20.21 -20.46 -20.43
N GLN A 323 19.02 -19.83 -20.40
CA GLN A 323 17.73 -20.50 -20.33
C GLN A 323 17.08 -20.70 -21.73
N ALA A 324 17.57 -20.00 -22.76
CA ALA A 324 17.15 -20.11 -24.16
C ALA A 324 17.81 -21.28 -24.86
#